data_71c0fbe44ca88b92bb9560c282f9b80c
#
_entry.id   71c0fbe44ca88b92bb9560c282f9b80c
#
_cell.length_a   1.000
_cell.length_b   1.000
_cell.length_c   1.000
_cell.angle_alpha   90.00
_cell.angle_beta   90.00
_cell.angle_gamma   90.00
#
_symmetry.space_group_name_H-M   'P 1'
#
loop_
_entity.id
_entity.type
_entity.pdbx_description
1 polymer ?
#
loop_
_entity_poly.entity_id
_entity_poly.type
_entity_poly.pdbx_seq_one_letter_code
_entity_poly.pdbx_strand_id
1 'polypeptide(L)'
;TPNAINIFSADVKSALSQAIIDVSRNDTSELNSFDFKMTNPEVFNLPAGPVGMLVGFEYRQESYTDDRDPRLDGQIQFTSTETGLGFPFVGDVLGSSPTVDTSAKRSTNSVFAEMILPISSKMEAQVAMRHEDPDDTKSSTVWKAALGWEISDDLLLRGSKSTSFRVPNLIQANQLYVTRVGNVDDAVGEYVG
;
A
#
# COMPACT_ATOMS: atom_id res chain seq x y z
N THR A 1 26.25 -38.90 6.64
CA THR A 1 24.81 -39.20 6.83
C THR A 1 24.34 -40.03 5.65
N PRO A 2 23.62 -41.16 5.85
CA PRO A 2 23.21 -42.08 4.76
C PRO A 2 22.31 -41.45 3.70
N ASN A 3 21.75 -40.29 3.92
CA ASN A 3 20.82 -39.58 3.03
C ASN A 3 21.39 -38.27 2.46
N ALA A 4 22.71 -38.10 2.48
CA ALA A 4 23.30 -36.89 1.88
C ALA A 4 23.16 -36.93 0.34
N ILE A 5 22.57 -35.88 -0.21
CA ILE A 5 22.45 -35.71 -1.66
C ILE A 5 23.83 -35.43 -2.26
N ASN A 6 24.28 -36.29 -3.18
CA ASN A 6 25.50 -35.99 -3.94
C ASN A 6 25.16 -34.98 -5.05
N ILE A 7 25.49 -33.72 -4.84
CA ILE A 7 25.27 -32.64 -5.81
C ILE A 7 26.08 -32.74 -7.10
N PHE A 8 27.10 -33.63 -7.13
CA PHE A 8 27.94 -33.89 -8.32
C PHE A 8 27.53 -35.16 -9.07
N SER A 9 26.45 -35.83 -8.64
CA SER A 9 25.96 -37.03 -9.36
C SER A 9 25.23 -36.63 -10.64
N ALA A 10 25.29 -37.53 -11.65
CA ALA A 10 24.52 -37.35 -12.89
C ALA A 10 23.00 -37.34 -12.65
N ASP A 11 22.53 -37.88 -11.52
CA ASP A 11 21.12 -38.02 -11.15
C ASP A 11 20.71 -37.02 -10.03
N VAL A 12 21.45 -35.93 -9.89
CA VAL A 12 21.20 -34.89 -8.86
C VAL A 12 19.77 -34.30 -8.92
N LYS A 13 19.22 -34.20 -10.13
CA LYS A 13 17.86 -33.69 -10.35
C LYS A 13 16.78 -34.55 -9.70
N SER A 14 16.93 -35.90 -9.83
CA SER A 14 16.02 -36.85 -9.18
C SER A 14 16.17 -36.83 -7.65
N ALA A 15 17.41 -36.75 -7.17
CA ALA A 15 17.66 -36.63 -5.73
C ALA A 15 17.11 -35.33 -5.14
N LEU A 16 17.25 -34.20 -5.84
CA LEU A 16 16.70 -32.92 -5.43
C LEU A 16 15.16 -32.87 -5.48
N SER A 17 14.53 -33.65 -6.38
CA SER A 17 13.06 -33.66 -6.47
C SER A 17 12.38 -34.12 -5.17
N GLN A 18 13.07 -34.90 -4.33
CA GLN A 18 12.58 -35.33 -3.02
C GLN A 18 12.65 -34.22 -1.96
N ALA A 19 13.41 -33.17 -2.20
CA ALA A 19 13.55 -32.01 -1.33
C ALA A 19 12.67 -30.83 -1.79
N ILE A 20 11.95 -30.97 -2.89
CA ILE A 20 11.01 -29.96 -3.37
C ILE A 20 9.71 -30.12 -2.58
N ILE A 21 9.24 -29.01 -2.02
CA ILE A 21 7.98 -28.93 -1.31
C ILE A 21 7.15 -27.79 -1.90
N ASP A 22 5.84 -27.98 -1.93
CA ASP A 22 4.90 -26.91 -2.26
C ASP A 22 4.59 -26.13 -0.99
N VAL A 23 4.63 -24.81 -1.08
CA VAL A 23 4.23 -23.89 -0.03
C VAL A 23 3.12 -23.00 -0.53
N SER A 24 2.20 -22.65 0.35
CA SER A 24 1.06 -21.80 0.03
C SER A 24 1.18 -20.43 0.68
N ARG A 25 0.55 -19.45 0.05
CA ARG A 25 0.28 -18.13 0.61
C ARG A 25 -1.11 -17.71 0.18
N ASN A 26 -1.94 -17.35 1.13
CA ASN A 26 -3.31 -16.92 0.89
C ASN A 26 -3.43 -15.44 1.26
N ASP A 27 -3.47 -14.59 0.24
CA ASP A 27 -3.71 -13.16 0.41
C ASP A 27 -5.16 -12.84 0.14
N THR A 28 -5.83 -12.21 1.09
CA THR A 28 -7.19 -11.71 0.93
C THR A 28 -7.22 -10.22 1.13
N SER A 29 -7.80 -9.50 0.19
CA SER A 29 -8.04 -8.06 0.28
C SER A 29 -9.51 -7.77 -0.02
N GLU A 30 -10.15 -7.04 0.88
CA GLU A 30 -11.55 -6.65 0.74
C GLU A 30 -11.68 -5.15 0.85
N LEU A 31 -12.55 -4.57 0.02
CA LEU A 31 -12.91 -3.17 0.03
C LEU A 31 -14.43 -3.03 0.02
N ASN A 32 -14.96 -2.44 1.08
CA ASN A 32 -16.36 -2.04 1.17
C ASN A 32 -16.44 -0.51 1.18
N SER A 33 -17.24 0.06 0.29
CA SER A 33 -17.41 1.50 0.22
C SER A 33 -18.87 1.88 0.08
N PHE A 34 -19.21 3.00 0.71
CA PHE A 34 -20.48 3.69 0.55
C PHE A 34 -20.20 5.16 0.29
N ASP A 35 -20.77 5.72 -0.75
CA ASP A 35 -20.67 7.13 -1.05
C ASP A 35 -22.04 7.77 -1.28
N PHE A 36 -22.16 9.01 -0.86
CA PHE A 36 -23.31 9.86 -1.12
C PHE A 36 -22.82 11.20 -1.66
N LYS A 37 -23.43 11.64 -2.77
CA LYS A 37 -23.13 12.91 -3.42
C LYS A 37 -24.40 13.67 -3.71
N MET A 38 -24.36 14.97 -3.44
CA MET A 38 -25.43 15.90 -3.78
C MET A 38 -24.85 17.04 -4.62
N THR A 39 -25.46 17.29 -5.76
CA THR A 39 -25.04 18.33 -6.70
C THR A 39 -26.16 19.31 -6.93
N ASN A 40 -25.84 20.58 -6.89
CA ASN A 40 -26.71 21.66 -7.33
C ASN A 40 -25.94 22.53 -8.34
N PRO A 41 -26.37 22.58 -9.60
CA PRO A 41 -25.69 23.39 -10.63
C PRO A 41 -25.86 24.89 -10.44
N GLU A 42 -26.83 25.31 -9.60
CA GLU A 42 -27.16 26.72 -9.38
C GLU A 42 -27.51 26.97 -7.91
N VAL A 43 -26.49 27.06 -7.06
CA VAL A 43 -26.67 27.37 -5.62
C VAL A 43 -26.98 28.86 -5.44
N PHE A 44 -26.27 29.71 -6.17
CA PHE A 44 -26.48 31.15 -6.29
C PHE A 44 -25.88 31.66 -7.61
N ASN A 45 -26.22 32.89 -7.97
CA ASN A 45 -25.75 33.49 -9.21
C ASN A 45 -24.71 34.60 -8.95
N LEU A 46 -23.59 34.50 -9.68
CA LEU A 46 -22.64 35.56 -9.88
C LEU A 46 -23.02 36.39 -11.12
N PRO A 47 -22.48 37.61 -11.30
CA PRO A 47 -22.73 38.37 -12.52
C PRO A 47 -22.37 37.65 -13.83
N ALA A 48 -21.46 36.69 -13.75
CA ALA A 48 -21.00 35.90 -14.88
C ALA A 48 -21.76 34.58 -15.11
N GLY A 49 -22.62 34.18 -14.18
CA GLY A 49 -23.43 32.96 -14.32
C GLY A 49 -23.68 32.23 -12.99
N PRO A 50 -24.34 31.09 -13.06
CA PRO A 50 -24.66 30.27 -11.89
C PRO A 50 -23.42 29.59 -11.29
N VAL A 51 -23.38 29.52 -9.97
CA VAL A 51 -22.37 28.77 -9.20
C VAL A 51 -22.86 27.35 -8.98
N GLY A 52 -22.13 26.38 -9.49
CA GLY A 52 -22.36 24.96 -9.24
C GLY A 52 -21.63 24.51 -7.96
N MET A 53 -22.29 23.64 -7.18
CA MET A 53 -21.73 23.05 -5.99
C MET A 53 -22.00 21.55 -5.92
N LEU A 54 -21.00 20.81 -5.49
CA LEU A 54 -21.09 19.40 -5.12
C LEU A 54 -20.62 19.25 -3.67
N VAL A 55 -21.37 18.50 -2.87
CA VAL A 55 -20.95 18.04 -1.55
C VAL A 55 -21.12 16.52 -1.46
N GLY A 56 -20.28 15.88 -0.71
CA GLY A 56 -20.35 14.44 -0.58
C GLY A 56 -19.76 13.92 0.72
N PHE A 57 -20.13 12.68 1.00
CA PHE A 57 -19.64 11.86 2.08
C PHE A 57 -19.25 10.51 1.52
N GLU A 58 -18.17 9.94 2.01
CA GLU A 58 -17.71 8.60 1.68
C GLU A 58 -17.32 7.88 2.98
N TYR A 59 -17.79 6.66 3.12
CA TYR A 59 -17.29 5.70 4.08
C TYR A 59 -16.61 4.57 3.33
N ARG A 60 -15.36 4.26 3.70
CA ARG A 60 -14.57 3.18 3.10
C ARG A 60 -13.99 2.30 4.20
N GLN A 61 -14.13 0.99 4.02
CA GLN A 61 -13.53 0.00 4.88
C GLN A 61 -12.64 -0.92 4.05
N GLU A 62 -11.39 -0.99 4.40
CA GLU A 62 -10.37 -1.84 3.79
C GLU A 62 -9.95 -2.91 4.79
N SER A 63 -9.80 -4.14 4.35
CA SER A 63 -9.18 -5.21 5.12
C SER A 63 -8.17 -5.96 4.26
N TYR A 64 -7.16 -6.46 4.93
CA TYR A 64 -6.10 -7.25 4.32
C TYR A 64 -5.67 -8.35 5.27
N THR A 65 -5.51 -9.56 4.74
CA THR A 65 -4.97 -10.72 5.46
C THR A 65 -3.94 -11.38 4.57
N ASP A 66 -2.75 -11.61 5.11
CA ASP A 66 -1.65 -12.38 4.52
C ASP A 66 -1.44 -13.59 5.42
N ASP A 67 -1.85 -14.77 4.96
CA ASP A 67 -1.75 -16.06 5.63
C ASP A 67 -0.75 -16.93 4.86
N ARG A 68 0.37 -17.19 5.49
CA ARG A 68 1.50 -17.91 4.92
C ARG A 68 1.54 -19.34 5.41
N ASP A 69 2.14 -20.19 4.61
CA ASP A 69 2.48 -21.54 5.06
C ASP A 69 3.28 -21.47 6.38
N PRO A 70 2.93 -22.28 7.42
CA PRO A 70 3.64 -22.29 8.69
C PRO A 70 5.16 -22.50 8.59
N ARG A 71 5.64 -23.02 7.47
CA ARG A 71 7.08 -23.15 7.19
C ARG A 71 7.75 -21.84 6.76
N LEU A 72 6.94 -20.80 6.47
CA LEU A 72 7.39 -19.48 5.98
C LEU A 72 7.03 -18.33 6.92
N ASP A 73 6.13 -18.52 7.87
CA ASP A 73 5.62 -17.48 8.76
C ASP A 73 6.54 -17.13 9.94
N GLY A 74 7.63 -17.87 10.10
CA GLY A 74 8.62 -17.66 11.16
C GLY A 74 8.24 -18.27 12.51
N GLN A 75 7.23 -19.13 12.60
CA GLN A 75 6.85 -19.81 13.83
C GLN A 75 7.79 -20.97 14.18
N ILE A 76 8.59 -21.43 13.22
CA ILE A 76 9.54 -22.52 13.43
C ILE A 76 10.72 -22.02 14.25
N GLN A 77 11.05 -22.73 15.32
CA GLN A 77 12.21 -22.48 16.14
C GLN A 77 13.30 -23.51 15.82
N PHE A 78 14.51 -23.06 15.68
CA PHE A 78 15.68 -23.90 15.42
C PHE A 78 16.75 -23.65 16.49
N THR A 79 17.33 -24.72 17.02
CA THR A 79 18.50 -24.66 17.90
C THR A 79 19.65 -25.40 17.23
N SER A 80 20.75 -24.71 17.00
CA SER A 80 21.96 -25.32 16.45
C SER A 80 22.53 -26.36 17.42
N THR A 81 22.70 -27.57 16.96
CA THR A 81 23.31 -28.65 17.76
C THR A 81 24.81 -28.45 17.96
N GLU A 82 25.46 -27.69 17.09
CA GLU A 82 26.92 -27.44 17.14
C GLU A 82 27.25 -26.32 18.14
N THR A 83 26.47 -25.24 18.12
CA THR A 83 26.75 -24.03 18.92
C THR A 83 25.85 -23.88 20.13
N GLY A 84 24.75 -24.60 20.20
CA GLY A 84 23.70 -24.44 21.22
C GLY A 84 22.90 -23.14 21.09
N LEU A 85 23.11 -22.37 20.01
CA LEU A 85 22.41 -21.12 19.79
C LEU A 85 20.99 -21.38 19.28
N GLY A 86 20.01 -20.70 19.85
CA GLY A 86 18.61 -20.74 19.44
C GLY A 86 18.32 -19.64 18.41
N PHE A 87 17.59 -20.00 17.38
CA PHE A 87 17.06 -19.11 16.35
C PHE A 87 15.53 -19.14 16.43
N PRO A 88 14.89 -18.15 17.06
CA PRO A 88 13.45 -18.19 17.35
C PRO A 88 12.58 -17.89 16.13
N PHE A 89 13.16 -17.44 15.01
CA PHE A 89 12.42 -16.97 13.85
C PHE A 89 13.10 -17.49 12.58
N VAL A 90 12.66 -18.66 12.12
CA VAL A 90 13.30 -19.39 10.99
C VAL A 90 12.24 -19.79 9.96
N GLY A 91 12.62 -19.76 8.69
CA GLY A 91 11.86 -20.40 7.61
C GLY A 91 12.43 -21.79 7.33
N ASP A 92 11.56 -22.77 7.10
CA ASP A 92 11.94 -24.17 6.80
C ASP A 92 12.14 -24.40 5.29
N VAL A 93 12.22 -23.36 4.50
CA VAL A 93 12.40 -23.40 3.05
C VAL A 93 13.69 -22.69 2.67
N LEU A 94 14.59 -23.41 2.03
CA LEU A 94 15.88 -22.88 1.60
C LEU A 94 15.68 -21.68 0.64
N GLY A 95 16.35 -20.58 0.93
CA GLY A 95 16.27 -19.35 0.14
C GLY A 95 15.03 -18.49 0.43
N SER A 96 14.19 -18.86 1.39
CA SER A 96 13.10 -18.02 1.88
C SER A 96 13.55 -17.19 3.09
N SER A 97 12.91 -16.03 3.26
CA SER A 97 13.00 -15.24 4.48
C SER A 97 11.70 -15.36 5.24
N PRO A 98 11.72 -15.77 6.51
CA PRO A 98 10.50 -15.88 7.29
C PRO A 98 9.82 -14.51 7.40
N THR A 99 8.51 -14.49 7.26
CA THR A 99 7.69 -13.29 7.35
C THR A 99 6.39 -13.66 8.03
N VAL A 100 6.09 -13.00 9.15
CA VAL A 100 4.89 -13.28 9.94
C VAL A 100 3.62 -12.98 9.16
N ASP A 101 2.57 -13.73 9.48
CA ASP A 101 1.23 -13.45 9.01
C ASP A 101 0.79 -12.06 9.46
N THR A 102 0.03 -11.41 8.61
CA THR A 102 -0.43 -10.05 8.88
C THR A 102 -1.92 -9.95 8.57
N SER A 103 -2.67 -9.38 9.50
CA SER A 103 -4.06 -9.03 9.28
C SER A 103 -4.29 -7.60 9.76
N ALA A 104 -4.94 -6.80 8.92
CA ALA A 104 -5.21 -5.41 9.23
C ALA A 104 -6.53 -4.95 8.63
N LYS A 105 -7.14 -3.96 9.28
CA LYS A 105 -8.39 -3.35 8.85
C LYS A 105 -8.30 -1.85 9.10
N ARG A 106 -8.89 -1.06 8.19
CA ARG A 106 -9.00 0.39 8.31
C ARG A 106 -10.37 0.83 7.86
N SER A 107 -10.97 1.75 8.62
CA SER A 107 -12.17 2.45 8.22
C SER A 107 -11.84 3.94 8.06
N THR A 108 -12.31 4.54 6.96
CA THR A 108 -12.06 5.93 6.65
C THR A 108 -13.39 6.63 6.39
N ASN A 109 -13.65 7.71 7.12
CA ASN A 109 -14.73 8.64 6.82
C ASN A 109 -14.17 9.82 6.04
N SER A 110 -14.86 10.25 5.01
CA SER A 110 -14.46 11.41 4.22
C SER A 110 -15.64 12.32 3.94
N VAL A 111 -15.40 13.62 4.02
CA VAL A 111 -16.33 14.63 3.54
C VAL A 111 -15.62 15.50 2.51
N PHE A 112 -16.33 15.88 1.48
CA PHE A 112 -15.76 16.71 0.43
C PHE A 112 -16.78 17.69 -0.14
N ALA A 113 -16.26 18.80 -0.64
CA ALA A 113 -17.02 19.83 -1.33
C ALA A 113 -16.23 20.35 -2.53
N GLU A 114 -16.95 20.69 -3.58
CA GLU A 114 -16.40 21.27 -4.81
C GLU A 114 -17.34 22.38 -5.27
N MET A 115 -16.78 23.48 -5.75
CA MET A 115 -17.53 24.60 -6.35
C MET A 115 -16.92 24.98 -7.68
N ILE A 116 -17.79 25.28 -8.64
CA ILE A 116 -17.46 25.85 -9.94
C ILE A 116 -17.99 27.29 -9.94
N LEU A 117 -17.09 28.24 -10.16
CA LEU A 117 -17.33 29.66 -10.05
C LEU A 117 -17.08 30.33 -11.40
N PRO A 118 -18.12 30.77 -12.11
CA PRO A 118 -17.94 31.60 -13.28
C PRO A 118 -17.50 33.01 -12.84
N ILE A 119 -16.23 33.36 -13.10
CA ILE A 119 -15.65 34.67 -12.74
C ILE A 119 -16.01 35.73 -13.78
N SER A 120 -15.98 35.32 -15.03
CA SER A 120 -16.41 36.12 -16.18
C SER A 120 -16.90 35.22 -17.32
N SER A 121 -17.40 35.79 -18.41
CA SER A 121 -17.78 35.03 -19.62
C SER A 121 -16.65 34.19 -20.21
N LYS A 122 -15.39 34.49 -19.85
CA LYS A 122 -14.18 33.82 -20.37
C LYS A 122 -13.31 33.21 -19.27
N MET A 123 -13.74 33.29 -18.00
CA MET A 123 -12.95 32.80 -16.85
C MET A 123 -13.82 32.00 -15.91
N GLU A 124 -13.34 30.81 -15.58
CA GLU A 124 -13.95 29.90 -14.61
C GLU A 124 -12.92 29.48 -13.56
N ALA A 125 -13.30 29.50 -12.30
CA ALA A 125 -12.52 28.96 -11.22
C ALA A 125 -13.19 27.70 -10.65
N GLN A 126 -12.38 26.75 -10.22
CA GLN A 126 -12.80 25.55 -9.49
C GLN A 126 -12.07 25.51 -8.16
N VAL A 127 -12.81 25.31 -7.08
CA VAL A 127 -12.25 25.07 -5.75
C VAL A 127 -12.81 23.80 -5.19
N ALA A 128 -11.96 23.00 -4.56
CA ALA A 128 -12.37 21.75 -3.92
C ALA A 128 -11.62 21.56 -2.61
N MET A 129 -12.27 20.90 -1.67
CA MET A 129 -11.71 20.50 -0.38
C MET A 129 -12.19 19.09 -0.04
N ARG A 130 -11.31 18.29 0.54
CA ARG A 130 -11.61 16.95 1.06
C ARG A 130 -10.95 16.80 2.43
N HIS A 131 -11.72 16.35 3.39
CA HIS A 131 -11.24 15.94 4.70
C HIS A 131 -11.42 14.43 4.82
N GLU A 132 -10.36 13.73 5.23
CA GLU A 132 -10.36 12.29 5.47
C GLU A 132 -9.96 12.00 6.91
N ASP A 133 -10.69 11.09 7.55
CA ASP A 133 -10.49 10.68 8.93
C ASP A 133 -10.40 9.14 9.00
N PRO A 134 -9.20 8.57 8.79
CA PRO A 134 -8.92 7.15 9.00
C PRO A 134 -8.86 6.84 10.50
N ASP A 135 -9.30 5.64 10.90
CA ASP A 135 -9.31 5.18 12.29
C ASP A 135 -7.93 4.78 12.84
N ASP A 136 -6.96 4.53 11.96
CA ASP A 136 -5.62 4.04 12.32
C ASP A 136 -4.50 5.08 12.16
N THR A 137 -4.81 6.28 11.68
CA THR A 137 -3.82 7.34 11.48
C THR A 137 -4.45 8.73 11.62
N LYS A 138 -3.64 9.76 11.48
CA LYS A 138 -4.11 11.14 11.61
C LYS A 138 -5.01 11.55 10.45
N SER A 139 -6.07 12.27 10.77
CA SER A 139 -6.91 12.92 9.77
C SER A 139 -6.12 13.93 8.92
N SER A 140 -6.57 14.14 7.71
CA SER A 140 -5.94 15.07 6.77
C SER A 140 -6.98 15.85 5.98
N THR A 141 -6.64 17.09 5.66
CA THR A 141 -7.44 17.94 4.78
C THR A 141 -6.60 18.36 3.60
N VAL A 142 -7.12 18.14 2.42
CA VAL A 142 -6.51 18.55 1.15
C VAL A 142 -7.44 19.51 0.40
N TRP A 143 -6.86 20.38 -0.38
CA TRP A 143 -7.60 21.34 -1.19
C TRP A 143 -7.00 21.48 -2.59
N LYS A 144 -7.82 21.95 -3.52
CA LYS A 144 -7.46 22.30 -4.88
C LYS A 144 -8.10 23.62 -5.25
N ALA A 145 -7.34 24.47 -5.92
CA ALA A 145 -7.85 25.63 -6.64
C ALA A 145 -7.35 25.58 -8.09
N ALA A 146 -8.21 25.83 -9.04
CA ALA A 146 -7.89 25.87 -10.44
C ALA A 146 -8.57 27.08 -11.11
N LEU A 147 -7.96 27.59 -12.15
CA LEU A 147 -8.47 28.69 -12.96
C LEU A 147 -8.31 28.31 -14.46
N GLY A 148 -9.38 28.47 -15.21
CA GLY A 148 -9.41 28.43 -16.66
C GLY A 148 -9.68 29.82 -17.21
N TRP A 149 -8.94 30.24 -18.22
CA TRP A 149 -9.10 31.53 -18.88
C TRP A 149 -9.03 31.37 -20.40
N GLU A 150 -10.13 31.62 -21.07
CA GLU A 150 -10.22 31.72 -22.55
C GLU A 150 -9.70 33.08 -23.00
N ILE A 151 -8.43 33.16 -23.37
CA ILE A 151 -7.79 34.39 -23.85
C ILE A 151 -8.37 34.79 -25.17
N SER A 152 -8.57 33.80 -26.04
CA SER A 152 -9.22 33.94 -27.37
C SER A 152 -9.97 32.67 -27.69
N ASP A 153 -10.71 32.65 -28.79
CA ASP A 153 -11.48 31.47 -29.24
C ASP A 153 -10.59 30.24 -29.52
N ASP A 154 -9.30 30.47 -29.83
CA ASP A 154 -8.31 29.42 -30.11
C ASP A 154 -7.33 29.17 -28.95
N LEU A 155 -7.39 29.95 -27.86
CA LEU A 155 -6.40 29.87 -26.75
C LEU A 155 -7.04 29.84 -25.39
N LEU A 156 -6.90 28.69 -24.71
CA LEU A 156 -7.29 28.48 -23.33
C LEU A 156 -6.06 28.28 -22.45
N LEU A 157 -5.90 29.11 -21.42
CA LEU A 157 -4.90 28.96 -20.38
C LEU A 157 -5.54 28.33 -19.14
N ARG A 158 -4.87 27.31 -18.56
CA ARG A 158 -5.28 26.68 -17.31
C ARG A 158 -4.14 26.61 -16.31
N GLY A 159 -4.46 26.91 -15.04
CA GLY A 159 -3.53 26.77 -13.94
C GLY A 159 -4.23 26.16 -12.74
N SER A 160 -3.49 25.36 -11.96
CA SER A 160 -4.02 24.78 -10.73
C SER A 160 -2.95 24.67 -9.66
N LYS A 161 -3.39 24.72 -8.38
CA LYS A 161 -2.59 24.43 -7.19
C LYS A 161 -3.40 23.54 -6.27
N SER A 162 -2.75 22.52 -5.71
CA SER A 162 -3.39 21.60 -4.77
C SER A 162 -2.40 21.13 -3.71
N THR A 163 -2.94 20.66 -2.59
CA THR A 163 -2.23 19.86 -1.61
C THR A 163 -2.61 18.40 -1.77
N SER A 164 -1.73 17.51 -1.36
CA SER A 164 -2.00 16.07 -1.33
C SER A 164 -1.43 15.45 -0.07
N PHE A 165 -1.98 14.33 0.34
CA PHE A 165 -1.40 13.47 1.37
C PHE A 165 -1.50 12.02 0.93
N ARG A 166 -0.72 11.17 1.57
CA ARG A 166 -0.74 9.73 1.33
C ARG A 166 -0.75 9.02 2.66
N VAL A 167 -1.75 8.20 2.88
CA VAL A 167 -1.80 7.25 3.99
C VAL A 167 -0.96 6.01 3.60
N PRO A 168 -0.10 5.48 4.48
CA PRO A 168 0.54 4.19 4.26
C PRO A 168 -0.51 3.11 4.00
N ASN A 169 -0.23 2.16 3.12
CA ASN A 169 -1.15 1.04 2.93
C ASN A 169 -1.18 0.14 4.18
N LEU A 170 -2.21 -0.72 4.30
CA LEU A 170 -2.39 -1.58 5.47
C LEU A 170 -1.20 -2.49 5.74
N ILE A 171 -0.55 -3.00 4.70
CA ILE A 171 0.64 -3.83 4.81
C ILE A 171 1.78 -3.03 5.42
N GLN A 172 2.08 -1.85 4.88
CA GLN A 172 3.18 -0.99 5.37
C GLN A 172 2.94 -0.50 6.81
N ALA A 173 1.69 -0.26 7.18
CA ALA A 173 1.34 0.23 8.52
C ALA A 173 1.40 -0.88 9.59
N ASN A 174 1.17 -2.15 9.21
CA ASN A 174 0.98 -3.25 10.16
C ASN A 174 2.04 -4.35 10.06
N GLN A 175 2.95 -4.28 9.09
CA GLN A 175 4.02 -5.27 8.96
C GLN A 175 5.09 -5.03 10.05
N LEU A 176 5.12 -5.93 11.05
CA LEU A 176 6.00 -5.81 12.21
C LEU A 176 7.47 -6.11 11.90
N TYR A 177 7.72 -7.07 10.99
CA TYR A 177 9.07 -7.50 10.63
C TYR A 177 9.17 -7.78 9.14
N VAL A 178 10.26 -7.34 8.53
CA VAL A 178 10.68 -7.72 7.18
C VAL A 178 12.07 -8.30 7.30
N THR A 179 12.19 -9.61 7.17
CA THR A 179 13.50 -10.24 7.08
C THR A 179 14.02 -10.07 5.66
N ARG A 180 15.23 -9.56 5.54
CA ARG A 180 15.92 -9.46 4.25
C ARG A 180 17.19 -10.28 4.32
N VAL A 181 17.47 -11.00 3.24
CA VAL A 181 18.79 -11.60 3.03
C VAL A 181 19.74 -10.44 2.69
N GLY A 182 20.67 -10.16 3.58
CA GLY A 182 21.78 -9.23 3.34
C GLY A 182 23.02 -10.02 2.93
N ASN A 183 23.90 -9.42 2.13
CA ASN A 183 25.26 -9.93 2.02
C ASN A 183 25.92 -9.73 3.38
N VAL A 184 26.32 -10.83 4.00
CA VAL A 184 27.23 -10.79 5.13
C VAL A 184 28.62 -10.79 4.51
N ASP A 185 29.39 -9.73 4.72
CA ASP A 185 30.80 -9.73 4.38
C ASP A 185 31.45 -10.88 5.15
N ASP A 186 32.14 -11.73 4.43
CA ASP A 186 32.87 -12.85 5.04
C ASP A 186 34.05 -12.30 5.83
N ALA A 187 33.80 -11.99 7.09
CA ALA A 187 34.82 -11.48 8.01
C ALA A 187 36.00 -12.44 8.18
N VAL A 188 35.90 -13.69 7.77
CA VAL A 188 36.99 -14.68 7.79
C VAL A 188 37.83 -14.59 6.53
N GLY A 189 37.23 -14.32 5.37
CA GLY A 189 37.94 -14.13 4.10
C GLY A 189 38.83 -12.91 4.08
N GLU A 190 38.51 -11.88 4.83
CA GLU A 190 39.31 -10.64 4.96
C GLU A 190 40.56 -10.82 5.83
N TYR A 191 40.63 -11.88 6.65
CA TYR A 191 41.75 -12.17 7.54
C TYR A 191 42.78 -13.15 6.96
N VAL A 192 42.58 -13.74 5.82
CA VAL A 192 43.41 -14.78 5.20
C VAL A 192 44.07 -14.31 3.89
N GLY A 193 43.94 -13.03 3.53
CA GLY A 193 44.59 -12.39 2.38
C GLY A 193 45.91 -11.68 2.72
#